data_c6a72cbc170d93f32d9078e9cc082898
#
_entry.id   c6a72cbc170d93f32d9078e9cc082898
#
_cell.length_a   1.000
_cell.length_b   1.000
_cell.length_c   1.000
_cell.angle_alpha   90.00
_cell.angle_beta   90.00
_cell.angle_gamma   90.00
#
_symmetry.space_group_name_H-M   'P 1'
#
loop_
_entity.id
_entity.type
_entity.pdbx_description
1 polymer ?
#
loop_
_entity_poly.entity_id
_entity_poly.type
_entity_poly.pdbx_seq_one_letter_code
_entity_poly.pdbx_strand_id
1 'polypeptide(L)'
;TVTVSSMISGMSHQDVPAKEAKTLSFTDNRQDASLQSGHLNDFVQVAQLRTAVVVAANSGAKLTYANLSQSIFDAMELSAEDFAVDLTANEGPGYENAKNAMLGVIGYMAVEDLSRGWRVTQPNLEQLGLVRIGYDGLDELANNQALWADVPGLKDIGPDKRAPILRAFLDHFRVNLAIEADVLTD
;
A
#
# COMPACT_ATOMS: atom_id res chain seq x y z
N THR A 1 10.29 -6.59 -16.97
CA THR A 1 9.66 -5.38 -16.42
C THR A 1 10.70 -4.49 -15.75
N VAL A 2 11.44 -4.97 -14.75
CA VAL A 2 12.52 -4.21 -14.06
C VAL A 2 13.54 -3.67 -15.08
N THR A 3 13.95 -4.49 -16.07
CA THR A 3 14.89 -4.09 -17.12
C THR A 3 14.34 -2.93 -17.96
N VAL A 4 13.06 -2.97 -18.33
CA VAL A 4 12.42 -1.90 -19.12
C VAL A 4 12.35 -0.61 -18.31
N SER A 5 11.95 -0.67 -17.04
CA SER A 5 11.92 0.51 -16.16
C SER A 5 13.32 1.11 -15.97
N SER A 6 14.35 0.28 -15.80
CA SER A 6 15.74 0.74 -15.70
C SER A 6 16.23 1.38 -16.98
N MET A 7 15.85 0.84 -18.18
CA MET A 7 16.19 1.44 -19.46
C MET A 7 15.53 2.80 -19.66
N ILE A 8 14.23 2.93 -19.33
CA ILE A 8 13.51 4.20 -19.44
C ILE A 8 14.10 5.24 -18.48
N SER A 9 14.37 4.85 -17.22
CA SER A 9 15.02 5.71 -16.24
C SER A 9 16.42 6.15 -16.70
N GLY A 10 17.21 5.24 -17.29
CA GLY A 10 18.52 5.57 -17.85
C GLY A 10 18.44 6.57 -19.00
N MET A 11 17.43 6.49 -19.88
CA MET A 11 17.19 7.46 -20.93
C MET A 11 16.81 8.84 -20.39
N SER A 12 16.01 8.90 -19.34
CA SER A 12 15.64 10.17 -18.68
C SER A 12 16.85 10.88 -18.08
N HIS A 13 17.84 10.13 -17.58
CA HIS A 13 19.08 10.68 -17.05
C HIS A 13 20.06 11.18 -18.15
N GLN A 14 19.80 10.86 -19.43
CA GLN A 14 20.62 11.25 -20.57
C GLN A 14 20.02 12.43 -21.37
N ASP A 15 19.20 13.27 -20.73
CA ASP A 15 18.50 14.41 -21.34
C ASP A 15 17.58 14.04 -22.52
N VAL A 16 17.14 12.78 -22.61
CA VAL A 16 16.13 12.35 -23.58
C VAL A 16 14.76 12.87 -23.12
N PRO A 17 14.07 13.65 -23.96
CA PRO A 17 12.74 14.14 -23.59
C PRO A 17 11.78 12.98 -23.25
N ALA A 18 10.96 13.12 -22.22
CA ALA A 18 10.04 12.07 -21.76
C ALA A 18 9.14 11.52 -22.90
N LYS A 19 8.82 12.35 -23.89
CA LYS A 19 8.06 11.96 -25.09
C LYS A 19 8.80 10.96 -25.99
N GLU A 20 10.13 10.95 -25.93
CA GLU A 20 11.03 10.12 -26.74
C GLU A 20 11.56 8.91 -25.97
N ALA A 21 11.45 8.91 -24.64
CA ALA A 21 11.82 7.78 -23.80
C ALA A 21 10.78 6.65 -23.90
N LYS A 22 10.83 5.90 -25.00
CA LYS A 22 9.88 4.83 -25.32
C LYS A 22 10.60 3.51 -25.55
N THR A 23 9.96 2.43 -25.10
CA THR A 23 10.41 1.06 -25.39
C THR A 23 9.40 0.37 -26.28
N LEU A 24 9.87 -0.22 -27.36
CA LEU A 24 9.07 -1.06 -28.24
C LEU A 24 9.31 -2.53 -27.89
N SER A 25 8.22 -3.25 -27.61
CA SER A 25 8.25 -4.70 -27.44
C SER A 25 7.46 -5.35 -28.58
N PHE A 26 8.04 -6.38 -29.18
CA PHE A 26 7.40 -7.13 -30.23
C PHE A 26 7.00 -8.50 -29.71
N THR A 27 5.74 -8.88 -29.92
CA THR A 27 5.22 -10.22 -29.69
C THR A 27 4.54 -10.68 -30.97
N ASP A 28 4.59 -11.96 -31.24
CA ASP A 28 3.97 -12.57 -32.42
C ASP A 28 2.45 -12.74 -32.28
N ASN A 29 1.90 -12.44 -31.12
CA ASN A 29 0.49 -12.60 -30.81
C ASN A 29 -0.09 -11.33 -30.13
N ARG A 30 -1.25 -10.87 -30.62
CA ARG A 30 -1.97 -9.71 -30.06
C ARG A 30 -2.43 -9.93 -28.61
N GLN A 31 -2.78 -11.17 -28.24
CA GLN A 31 -3.17 -11.48 -26.87
C GLN A 31 -2.00 -11.34 -25.91
N ASP A 32 -0.83 -11.83 -26.29
CA ASP A 32 0.37 -11.72 -25.47
C ASP A 32 0.83 -10.26 -25.32
N ALA A 33 0.71 -9.45 -26.38
CA ALA A 33 0.98 -8.02 -26.32
C ALA A 33 0.04 -7.29 -25.34
N SER A 34 -1.25 -7.60 -25.38
CA SER A 34 -2.25 -7.03 -24.46
C SER A 34 -2.00 -7.45 -23.02
N LEU A 35 -1.73 -8.73 -22.78
CA LEU A 35 -1.39 -9.25 -21.45
C LEU A 35 -0.11 -8.63 -20.90
N GLN A 36 0.94 -8.50 -21.72
CA GLN A 36 2.17 -7.86 -21.29
C GLN A 36 1.98 -6.39 -20.95
N SER A 37 1.19 -5.67 -21.74
CA SER A 37 0.84 -4.27 -21.48
C SER A 37 0.08 -4.11 -20.15
N GLY A 38 -0.94 -4.95 -19.92
CA GLY A 38 -1.67 -4.97 -18.66
C GLY A 38 -0.76 -5.26 -17.46
N HIS A 39 0.08 -6.29 -17.56
CA HIS A 39 1.05 -6.62 -16.51
C HIS A 39 2.08 -5.51 -16.25
N LEU A 40 2.48 -4.77 -17.28
CA LEU A 40 3.39 -3.65 -17.09
C LEU A 40 2.71 -2.49 -16.35
N ASN A 41 1.48 -2.17 -16.71
CA ASN A 41 0.71 -1.14 -16.02
C ASN A 41 0.46 -1.48 -14.56
N ASP A 42 0.00 -2.70 -14.27
CA ASP A 42 -0.19 -3.18 -12.91
C ASP A 42 1.11 -3.07 -12.09
N PHE A 43 2.23 -3.48 -12.68
CA PHE A 43 3.53 -3.39 -12.02
C PHE A 43 3.93 -1.96 -11.71
N VAL A 44 3.73 -1.02 -12.64
CA VAL A 44 4.06 0.39 -12.45
C VAL A 44 3.21 0.98 -11.32
N GLN A 45 1.91 0.72 -11.31
CA GLN A 45 1.00 1.19 -10.27
C GLN A 45 1.40 0.66 -8.89
N VAL A 46 1.68 -0.63 -8.78
CA VAL A 46 2.13 -1.23 -7.51
C VAL A 46 3.48 -0.69 -7.08
N ALA A 47 4.41 -0.47 -8.00
CA ALA A 47 5.71 0.11 -7.68
C ALA A 47 5.59 1.55 -7.19
N GLN A 48 4.74 2.36 -7.81
CA GLN A 48 4.43 3.73 -7.38
C GLN A 48 3.81 3.73 -5.98
N LEU A 49 2.78 2.92 -5.76
CA LEU A 49 2.13 2.79 -4.45
C LEU A 49 3.14 2.40 -3.36
N ARG A 50 3.92 1.34 -3.60
CA ARG A 50 4.92 0.86 -2.63
C ARG A 50 5.99 1.90 -2.33
N THR A 51 6.44 2.63 -3.34
CA THR A 51 7.38 3.73 -3.16
C THR A 51 6.76 4.82 -2.28
N ALA A 52 5.51 5.22 -2.56
CA ALA A 52 4.81 6.23 -1.79
C ALA A 52 4.58 5.80 -0.34
N VAL A 53 4.23 4.54 -0.09
CA VAL A 53 4.12 3.98 1.29
C VAL A 53 5.44 4.10 2.04
N VAL A 54 6.56 3.75 1.39
CA VAL A 54 7.89 3.85 2.01
C VAL A 54 8.29 5.31 2.26
N VAL A 55 8.03 6.20 1.32
CA VAL A 55 8.29 7.64 1.47
C VAL A 55 7.45 8.21 2.62
N ALA A 56 6.16 7.92 2.65
CA ALA A 56 5.26 8.35 3.72
C ALA A 56 5.72 7.81 5.10
N ALA A 57 6.13 6.53 5.17
CA ALA A 57 6.62 5.94 6.41
C ALA A 57 7.93 6.59 6.92
N ASN A 58 8.75 7.12 6.01
CA ASN A 58 10.01 7.79 6.33
C ASN A 58 9.88 9.31 6.50
N SER A 59 8.71 9.89 6.32
CA SER A 59 8.48 11.35 6.45
C SER A 59 8.61 11.88 7.89
N GLY A 60 8.79 11.01 8.87
CA GLY A 60 8.91 11.33 10.29
C GLY A 60 7.57 11.38 11.03
N ALA A 61 6.45 11.39 10.33
CA ALA A 61 5.12 11.25 10.93
C ALA A 61 4.75 9.76 11.07
N LYS A 62 4.16 9.40 12.21
CA LYS A 62 3.67 8.03 12.39
C LYS A 62 2.47 7.79 11.46
N LEU A 63 2.59 6.79 10.59
CA LEU A 63 1.45 6.32 9.81
C LEU A 63 0.49 5.53 10.69
N THR A 64 -0.76 5.89 10.62
CA THR A 64 -1.88 5.21 11.28
C THR A 64 -2.95 4.91 10.23
N TYR A 65 -3.89 4.03 10.55
CA TYR A 65 -5.01 3.76 9.66
C TYR A 65 -5.75 5.04 9.22
N ALA A 66 -5.93 5.99 10.15
CA ALA A 66 -6.65 7.23 9.88
C ALA A 66 -5.94 8.20 8.90
N ASN A 67 -4.61 8.17 8.82
CA ASN A 67 -3.86 9.08 7.95
C ASN A 67 -3.16 8.38 6.78
N LEU A 68 -3.25 7.05 6.70
CA LEU A 68 -2.52 6.24 5.72
C LEU A 68 -2.79 6.68 4.29
N SER A 69 -4.05 6.72 3.89
CA SER A 69 -4.45 7.07 2.52
C SER A 69 -3.99 8.46 2.11
N GLN A 70 -4.20 9.44 2.99
CA GLN A 70 -3.80 10.82 2.72
C GLN A 70 -2.27 10.96 2.64
N SER A 71 -1.54 10.34 3.55
CA SER A 71 -0.08 10.40 3.55
C SER A 71 0.54 9.75 2.31
N ILE A 72 -0.05 8.65 1.84
CA ILE A 72 0.38 8.00 0.60
C ILE A 72 0.03 8.87 -0.61
N PHE A 73 -1.18 9.43 -0.66
CA PHE A 73 -1.61 10.33 -1.74
C PHE A 73 -0.66 11.53 -1.87
N ASP A 74 -0.32 12.16 -0.76
CA ASP A 74 0.61 13.30 -0.73
C ASP A 74 2.02 12.88 -1.20
N ALA A 75 2.48 11.68 -0.81
CA ALA A 75 3.77 11.14 -1.25
C ALA A 75 3.80 10.69 -2.72
N MET A 76 2.64 10.45 -3.33
CA MET A 76 2.54 10.14 -4.76
C MET A 76 2.63 11.38 -5.64
N GLU A 77 2.47 12.59 -5.07
CA GLU A 77 2.50 13.87 -5.79
C GLU A 77 1.55 13.90 -7.00
N LEU A 78 0.38 13.25 -6.87
CA LEU A 78 -0.60 13.15 -7.95
C LEU A 78 -1.19 14.52 -8.30
N SER A 79 -1.26 14.80 -9.60
CA SER A 79 -1.99 15.93 -10.15
C SER A 79 -3.48 15.57 -10.37
N ALA A 80 -4.34 16.59 -10.55
CA ALA A 80 -5.74 16.35 -10.86
C ALA A 80 -5.94 15.49 -12.12
N GLU A 81 -5.01 15.59 -13.08
CA GLU A 81 -5.03 14.83 -14.33
C GLU A 81 -4.86 13.32 -14.12
N ASP A 82 -4.29 12.91 -12.98
CA ASP A 82 -4.01 11.50 -12.68
C ASP A 82 -5.24 10.76 -12.15
N PHE A 83 -6.24 11.47 -11.60
CA PHE A 83 -7.40 10.84 -10.96
C PHE A 83 -8.75 11.50 -11.26
N ALA A 84 -8.80 12.75 -11.76
CA ALA A 84 -10.05 13.42 -12.05
C ALA A 84 -10.50 13.19 -13.51
N VAL A 85 -11.78 12.94 -13.69
CA VAL A 85 -12.38 12.75 -15.03
C VAL A 85 -12.51 14.10 -15.75
N ASP A 86 -12.76 15.18 -15.01
CA ASP A 86 -12.83 16.53 -15.54
C ASP A 86 -11.53 17.28 -15.23
N LEU A 87 -10.70 17.41 -16.25
CA LEU A 87 -9.39 18.06 -16.17
C LEU A 87 -9.47 19.59 -16.01
N THR A 88 -10.65 20.18 -16.16
CA THR A 88 -10.84 21.64 -16.06
C THR A 88 -11.15 22.11 -14.65
N ALA A 89 -11.54 21.21 -13.76
CA ALA A 89 -11.95 21.50 -12.39
C ALA A 89 -10.89 21.05 -11.40
N ASN A 90 -9.89 21.90 -11.14
CA ASN A 90 -8.93 21.70 -10.06
C ASN A 90 -9.51 22.01 -8.66
N GLU A 91 -10.75 22.45 -8.60
CA GLU A 91 -11.46 22.84 -7.37
C GLU A 91 -12.95 22.51 -7.50
N GLY A 92 -13.63 22.40 -6.36
CA GLY A 92 -15.07 22.20 -6.30
C GLY A 92 -15.49 20.75 -6.01
N PRO A 93 -16.83 20.51 -5.93
CA PRO A 93 -17.36 19.21 -5.47
C PRO A 93 -16.94 18.01 -6.33
N GLY A 94 -16.76 18.21 -7.62
CA GLY A 94 -16.32 17.13 -8.54
C GLY A 94 -14.89 16.68 -8.26
N TYR A 95 -13.98 17.61 -8.04
CA TYR A 95 -12.61 17.35 -7.66
C TYR A 95 -12.52 16.65 -6.30
N GLU A 96 -13.23 17.17 -5.30
CA GLU A 96 -13.23 16.58 -3.95
C GLU A 96 -13.79 15.15 -3.96
N ASN A 97 -14.84 14.89 -4.74
CA ASN A 97 -15.36 13.52 -4.88
C ASN A 97 -14.37 12.58 -5.55
N ALA A 98 -13.70 13.03 -6.61
CA ALA A 98 -12.66 12.22 -7.28
C ALA A 98 -11.46 11.96 -6.36
N LYS A 99 -11.03 12.98 -5.61
CA LYS A 99 -9.96 12.85 -4.62
C LYS A 99 -10.32 11.86 -3.51
N ASN A 100 -11.54 11.95 -2.97
CA ASN A 100 -12.01 11.03 -1.93
C ASN A 100 -12.09 9.59 -2.44
N ALA A 101 -12.56 9.38 -3.68
CA ALA A 101 -12.56 8.07 -4.31
C ALA A 101 -11.13 7.53 -4.47
N MET A 102 -10.20 8.38 -4.91
CA MET A 102 -8.78 8.00 -5.05
C MET A 102 -8.15 7.65 -3.70
N LEU A 103 -8.42 8.42 -2.65
CA LEU A 103 -7.98 8.10 -1.28
C LEU A 103 -8.50 6.74 -0.82
N GLY A 104 -9.76 6.42 -1.11
CA GLY A 104 -10.34 5.10 -0.83
C GLY A 104 -9.58 3.98 -1.55
N VAL A 105 -9.31 4.14 -2.84
CA VAL A 105 -8.56 3.15 -3.65
C VAL A 105 -7.14 2.98 -3.12
N ILE A 106 -6.42 4.07 -2.85
CA ILE A 106 -5.05 4.04 -2.31
C ILE A 106 -5.04 3.31 -0.97
N GLY A 107 -5.97 3.63 -0.07
CA GLY A 107 -6.08 3.00 1.24
C GLY A 107 -6.31 1.50 1.12
N TYR A 108 -7.25 1.08 0.28
CA TYR A 108 -7.52 -0.34 0.03
C TYR A 108 -6.30 -1.06 -0.53
N MET A 109 -5.68 -0.53 -1.59
CA MET A 109 -4.49 -1.14 -2.19
C MET A 109 -3.32 -1.25 -1.23
N ALA A 110 -3.10 -0.25 -0.37
CA ALA A 110 -2.06 -0.28 0.64
C ALA A 110 -2.31 -1.37 1.70
N VAL A 111 -3.55 -1.48 2.19
CA VAL A 111 -3.94 -2.52 3.15
C VAL A 111 -3.86 -3.90 2.51
N GLU A 112 -4.29 -4.06 1.26
CA GLU A 112 -4.18 -5.32 0.54
C GLU A 112 -2.72 -5.75 0.34
N ASP A 113 -1.84 -4.82 -0.06
CA ASP A 113 -0.40 -5.10 -0.20
C ASP A 113 0.22 -5.53 1.14
N LEU A 114 -0.09 -4.82 2.22
CA LEU A 114 0.41 -5.13 3.55
C LEU A 114 -0.18 -6.42 4.15
N SER A 115 -1.32 -6.90 3.64
CA SER A 115 -1.91 -8.17 4.08
C SER A 115 -1.21 -9.37 3.43
N ARG A 116 -1.14 -9.44 2.13
CA ARG A 116 -0.66 -10.62 1.38
C ARG A 116 0.30 -10.31 0.23
N GLY A 117 0.62 -9.05 0.03
CA GLY A 117 1.47 -8.60 -1.08
C GLY A 117 0.76 -8.64 -2.44
N TRP A 118 1.41 -8.06 -3.42
CA TRP A 118 0.91 -8.06 -4.79
C TRP A 118 1.14 -9.42 -5.43
N ARG A 119 0.07 -10.15 -5.68
CA ARG A 119 0.05 -11.56 -6.10
C ARG A 119 0.64 -12.51 -5.04
N VAL A 120 0.14 -13.72 -5.02
CA VAL A 120 0.48 -14.78 -4.05
C VAL A 120 1.98 -15.09 -3.97
N THR A 121 2.74 -14.77 -5.01
CA THR A 121 4.16 -15.12 -5.12
C THR A 121 5.12 -13.98 -4.79
N GLN A 122 4.61 -12.76 -4.54
CA GLN A 122 5.48 -11.62 -4.27
C GLN A 122 5.37 -11.17 -2.81
N PRO A 123 6.51 -10.93 -2.14
CA PRO A 123 6.51 -10.48 -0.77
C PRO A 123 5.91 -9.07 -0.66
N ASN A 124 5.21 -8.80 0.43
CA ASN A 124 4.72 -7.48 0.78
C ASN A 124 5.84 -6.58 1.33
N LEU A 125 5.54 -5.30 1.54
CA LEU A 125 6.53 -4.33 2.03
C LEU A 125 7.10 -4.68 3.41
N GLU A 126 6.32 -5.31 4.29
CA GLU A 126 6.77 -5.75 5.60
C GLU A 126 7.73 -6.94 5.48
N GLN A 127 7.41 -7.92 4.63
CA GLN A 127 8.27 -9.08 4.34
C GLN A 127 9.58 -8.67 3.66
N LEU A 128 9.57 -7.57 2.89
CA LEU A 128 10.78 -6.97 2.31
C LEU A 128 11.60 -6.19 3.36
N GLY A 129 11.09 -6.00 4.56
CA GLY A 129 11.75 -5.21 5.61
C GLY A 129 11.76 -3.70 5.34
N LEU A 130 10.94 -3.20 4.40
CA LEU A 130 10.87 -1.78 4.02
C LEU A 130 9.95 -0.98 4.94
N VAL A 131 8.96 -1.63 5.53
CA VAL A 131 8.07 -1.05 6.55
C VAL A 131 7.90 -2.04 7.71
N ARG A 132 7.43 -1.54 8.84
CA ARG A 132 7.12 -2.34 10.01
C ARG A 132 5.72 -2.00 10.52
N ILE A 133 4.89 -3.01 10.69
CA ILE A 133 3.56 -2.85 11.27
C ILE A 133 3.67 -2.94 12.79
N GLY A 134 3.08 -1.99 13.49
CA GLY A 134 2.95 -1.96 14.94
C GLY A 134 1.48 -1.89 15.36
N TYR A 135 1.20 -2.26 16.58
CA TYR A 135 -0.11 -2.16 17.21
C TYR A 135 -0.01 -1.28 18.45
N ASP A 136 -0.69 -0.14 18.40
CA ASP A 136 -0.70 0.79 19.52
C ASP A 136 -1.44 0.17 20.72
N GLY A 137 -0.90 0.39 21.90
CA GLY A 137 -1.47 -0.15 23.14
C GLY A 137 -1.24 -1.64 23.36
N LEU A 138 -0.50 -2.34 22.49
CA LEU A 138 -0.27 -3.78 22.61
C LEU A 138 0.46 -4.13 23.91
N ASP A 139 1.48 -3.35 24.26
CA ASP A 139 2.27 -3.59 25.47
C ASP A 139 1.46 -3.27 26.72
N GLU A 140 0.68 -2.19 26.71
CA GLU A 140 -0.24 -1.84 27.79
C GLU A 140 -1.29 -2.93 27.98
N LEU A 141 -1.87 -3.42 26.87
CA LEU A 141 -2.84 -4.52 26.89
C LEU A 141 -2.21 -5.79 27.46
N ALA A 142 -1.00 -6.15 27.03
CA ALA A 142 -0.30 -7.33 27.52
C ALA A 142 0.02 -7.24 29.01
N ASN A 143 0.33 -6.05 29.51
CA ASN A 143 0.66 -5.80 30.92
C ASN A 143 -0.58 -5.73 31.84
N ASN A 144 -1.76 -5.50 31.32
CA ASN A 144 -2.96 -5.38 32.13
C ASN A 144 -3.48 -6.74 32.61
N GLN A 145 -2.98 -7.20 33.76
CA GLN A 145 -3.29 -8.53 34.31
C GLN A 145 -4.79 -8.74 34.56
N ALA A 146 -5.53 -7.68 34.87
CA ALA A 146 -6.96 -7.80 35.16
C ALA A 146 -7.77 -8.25 33.94
N LEU A 147 -7.38 -7.85 32.73
CA LEU A 147 -8.04 -8.26 31.49
C LEU A 147 -7.86 -9.76 31.18
N TRP A 148 -6.82 -10.37 31.70
CA TRP A 148 -6.46 -11.75 31.38
C TRP A 148 -6.83 -12.74 32.48
N ALA A 149 -7.39 -12.27 33.59
CA ALA A 149 -7.71 -13.10 34.78
C ALA A 149 -8.60 -14.30 34.44
N ASP A 150 -9.56 -14.09 33.51
CA ASP A 150 -10.55 -15.11 33.15
C ASP A 150 -10.25 -15.74 31.77
N VAL A 151 -9.10 -15.45 31.15
CA VAL A 151 -8.76 -15.99 29.83
C VAL A 151 -7.85 -17.22 29.97
N PRO A 152 -8.37 -18.43 29.71
CA PRO A 152 -7.56 -19.65 29.80
C PRO A 152 -6.33 -19.60 28.90
N GLY A 153 -5.17 -19.98 29.43
CA GLY A 153 -3.91 -19.98 28.70
C GLY A 153 -3.18 -18.63 28.65
N LEU A 154 -3.84 -17.51 28.91
CA LEU A 154 -3.19 -16.18 29.01
C LEU A 154 -3.04 -15.68 30.43
N LYS A 155 -3.90 -16.11 31.36
CA LYS A 155 -3.86 -15.69 32.76
C LYS A 155 -2.57 -16.03 33.49
N ASP A 156 -1.99 -17.20 33.17
CA ASP A 156 -0.85 -17.78 33.87
C ASP A 156 0.51 -17.45 33.23
N ILE A 157 0.51 -16.69 32.13
CA ILE A 157 1.74 -16.28 31.44
C ILE A 157 2.03 -14.80 31.65
N GLY A 158 3.33 -14.46 31.68
CA GLY A 158 3.77 -13.06 31.82
C GLY A 158 3.55 -12.20 30.55
N PRO A 159 3.62 -10.88 30.71
CA PRO A 159 3.46 -9.92 29.59
C PRO A 159 4.39 -10.22 28.43
N ASP A 160 5.66 -10.60 28.70
CA ASP A 160 6.67 -10.89 27.68
C ASP A 160 6.28 -12.02 26.73
N LYS A 161 5.51 -13.00 27.24
CA LYS A 161 4.97 -14.10 26.42
C LYS A 161 3.61 -13.77 25.85
N ARG A 162 2.84 -12.94 26.53
CA ARG A 162 1.49 -12.52 26.11
C ARG A 162 1.54 -11.59 24.91
N ALA A 163 2.44 -10.60 24.91
CA ALA A 163 2.56 -9.64 23.83
C ALA A 163 2.84 -10.29 22.46
N PRO A 164 3.76 -11.25 22.29
CA PRO A 164 3.94 -11.97 21.02
C PRO A 164 2.70 -12.75 20.57
N ILE A 165 1.95 -13.35 21.51
CA ILE A 165 0.70 -14.08 21.19
C ILE A 165 -0.34 -13.12 20.65
N LEU A 166 -0.54 -11.99 21.34
CA LEU A 166 -1.49 -10.96 20.91
C LEU A 166 -1.11 -10.38 19.56
N ARG A 167 0.17 -10.13 19.34
CA ARG A 167 0.69 -9.68 18.03
C ARG A 167 0.35 -10.68 16.92
N ALA A 168 0.65 -11.96 17.12
CA ALA A 168 0.37 -13.00 16.15
C ALA A 168 -1.14 -13.10 15.83
N PHE A 169 -1.98 -12.88 16.82
CA PHE A 169 -3.42 -12.87 16.66
C PHE A 169 -3.89 -11.67 15.84
N LEU A 170 -3.40 -10.46 16.13
CA LEU A 170 -3.69 -9.25 15.35
C LEU A 170 -3.15 -9.34 13.93
N ASP A 171 -1.95 -9.89 13.75
CA ASP A 171 -1.38 -10.15 12.42
C ASP A 171 -2.26 -11.12 11.62
N HIS A 172 -2.81 -12.15 12.27
CA HIS A 172 -3.74 -13.07 11.61
C HIS A 172 -4.99 -12.37 11.08
N PHE A 173 -5.60 -11.48 11.87
CA PHE A 173 -6.74 -10.68 11.41
C PHE A 173 -6.36 -9.77 10.24
N ARG A 174 -5.26 -9.05 10.37
CA ARG A 174 -4.77 -8.14 9.33
C ARG A 174 -4.51 -8.87 8.00
N VAL A 175 -3.79 -9.99 8.05
CA VAL A 175 -3.46 -10.76 6.85
C VAL A 175 -4.69 -11.34 6.16
N ASN A 176 -5.76 -11.62 6.91
CA ASN A 176 -7.02 -12.09 6.36
C ASN A 176 -8.00 -10.95 6.03
N LEU A 177 -7.55 -9.69 6.06
CA LEU A 177 -8.39 -8.50 5.79
C LEU A 177 -9.64 -8.44 6.67
N ALA A 178 -9.58 -8.96 7.88
CA ALA A 178 -10.65 -8.80 8.87
C ALA A 178 -10.59 -7.39 9.49
N ILE A 179 -10.75 -6.40 8.64
CA ILE A 179 -10.75 -4.97 8.97
C ILE A 179 -12.02 -4.33 8.43
N GLU A 180 -12.51 -3.33 9.13
CA GLU A 180 -13.56 -2.45 8.63
C GLU A 180 -12.90 -1.35 7.78
N ALA A 181 -13.32 -1.24 6.52
CA ALA A 181 -12.87 -0.20 5.61
C ALA A 181 -14.03 0.22 4.71
N ASP A 182 -14.22 1.52 4.56
CA ASP A 182 -15.35 2.10 3.80
C ASP A 182 -15.42 1.56 2.36
N VAL A 183 -14.27 1.27 1.75
CA VAL A 183 -14.19 0.69 0.39
C VAL A 183 -14.60 -0.78 0.30
N LEU A 184 -14.80 -1.46 1.44
CA LEU A 184 -15.26 -2.85 1.53
C LEU A 184 -16.73 -2.95 1.96
N THR A 185 -17.37 -1.82 2.26
CA THR A 185 -18.81 -1.74 2.56
C THR A 185 -19.59 -1.45 1.29
N ASP A 186 -20.61 -2.27 0.98
CA ASP A 186 -21.54 -2.07 -0.15
C ASP A 186 -22.42 -0.83 0.06
#